data_3fb178c84e702540004809395c757b2f
#
_entry.id   3fb178c84e702540004809395c757b2f
#
_cell.length_a   1.000
_cell.length_b   1.000
_cell.length_c   1.000
_cell.angle_alpha   90.00
_cell.angle_beta   90.00
_cell.angle_gamma   90.00
#
_symmetry.space_group_name_H-M   'P 1'
#
loop_
_entity.id
_entity.type
_entity.pdbx_description
1 polymer ?
#
loop_
_entity_poly.entity_id
_entity_poly.type
_entity_poly.pdbx_seq_one_letter_code
_entity_poly.pdbx_strand_id
1 'polypeptide(L)'
;MTARPAADPRAAPADALVSVREVSKHFPIKLAWPRPPGLPPHVRLWRAVSRMPATVQAVTAVDLEIRRGETLGLVGESGCGKSTLGRTILRLLEPSAGTIAFDAIDVTRMSQRALRPLRRRMQMIFQDPYASLNPRMTVGAAIGEALVIHRLVASAAERAERVAELLARVGLRPDAARRYPHEFSGGQRQRIGIARALACRPEFVVCDEPISALDVSIQAQIVNLLEDLQDADHLTYLFISHDLKIVQHISDRVAVMYLGRIVELAEARALYRTPKHPYTQALLSAVPRIDPKTRRERILLPGDVPSPIEPPKGCAFHPRCPVKDKPAACFHELPRLRVLQNGTQAACHVAE
;
A
#
# COMPACT_ATOMS: atom_id res chain seq x y z
N MET A 1 -45.96 7.51 -10.78
CA MET A 1 -44.61 7.14 -11.20
C MET A 1 -43.66 8.10 -10.50
N THR A 2 -43.16 7.72 -9.34
CA THR A 2 -42.21 8.51 -8.56
C THR A 2 -40.82 8.26 -9.13
N ALA A 3 -40.18 9.29 -9.64
CA ALA A 3 -38.80 9.24 -10.15
C ALA A 3 -37.86 8.80 -9.05
N ARG A 4 -37.07 7.73 -9.31
CA ARG A 4 -35.98 7.27 -8.46
C ARG A 4 -34.97 8.42 -8.34
N PRO A 5 -34.52 8.84 -7.14
CA PRO A 5 -33.52 9.87 -7.04
C PRO A 5 -32.24 9.40 -7.75
N ALA A 6 -31.62 10.28 -8.53
CA ALA A 6 -30.36 10.01 -9.20
C ALA A 6 -29.33 9.57 -8.15
N ALA A 7 -28.68 8.43 -8.39
CA ALA A 7 -27.64 7.93 -7.51
C ALA A 7 -26.54 8.99 -7.38
N ASP A 8 -26.15 9.31 -6.15
CA ASP A 8 -25.00 10.21 -5.88
C ASP A 8 -23.75 9.60 -6.56
N PRO A 9 -23.13 10.27 -7.52
CA PRO A 9 -21.95 9.76 -8.23
C PRO A 9 -20.74 9.54 -7.29
N ARG A 10 -20.87 9.92 -6.02
CA ARG A 10 -19.88 9.70 -4.95
C ARG A 10 -20.22 8.54 -4.02
N ALA A 11 -21.37 7.88 -4.22
CA ALA A 11 -21.71 6.69 -3.43
C ALA A 11 -20.73 5.57 -3.75
N ALA A 12 -20.19 4.90 -2.72
CA ALA A 12 -19.35 3.71 -2.92
C ALA A 12 -20.20 2.62 -3.61
N PRO A 13 -19.59 1.82 -4.51
CA PRO A 13 -20.27 0.64 -5.04
C PRO A 13 -20.75 -0.25 -3.90
N ALA A 14 -21.87 -0.94 -4.10
CA ALA A 14 -22.50 -1.79 -3.08
C ALA A 14 -21.59 -2.94 -2.60
N ASP A 15 -20.54 -3.27 -3.37
CA ASP A 15 -19.56 -4.33 -3.12
C ASP A 15 -18.22 -3.82 -2.52
N ALA A 16 -18.05 -2.50 -2.29
CA ALA A 16 -16.83 -1.96 -1.74
C ALA A 16 -16.67 -2.32 -0.25
N LEU A 17 -15.60 -3.08 0.08
CA LEU A 17 -15.22 -3.36 1.46
C LEU A 17 -14.47 -2.17 2.10
N VAL A 18 -13.60 -1.52 1.32
CA VAL A 18 -12.85 -0.33 1.76
C VAL A 18 -13.14 0.81 0.80
N SER A 19 -13.51 1.97 1.34
CA SER A 19 -13.69 3.21 0.58
C SER A 19 -12.82 4.31 1.18
N VAL A 20 -12.03 4.94 0.34
CA VAL A 20 -11.09 6.01 0.66
C VAL A 20 -11.47 7.22 -0.19
N ARG A 21 -11.76 8.38 0.46
CA ARG A 21 -12.21 9.59 -0.22
C ARG A 21 -11.33 10.78 0.20
N GLU A 22 -10.64 11.35 -0.78
CA GLU A 22 -9.75 12.52 -0.64
C GLU A 22 -8.76 12.38 0.54
N VAL A 23 -8.32 11.14 0.83
CA VAL A 23 -7.47 10.87 1.99
C VAL A 23 -6.09 11.48 1.78
N SER A 24 -5.67 12.24 2.78
CA SER A 24 -4.32 12.81 2.85
C SER A 24 -3.63 12.40 4.14
N LYS A 25 -2.32 12.17 4.05
CA LYS A 25 -1.44 12.00 5.20
C LYS A 25 -0.19 12.83 5.02
N HIS A 26 -0.08 13.83 5.86
CA HIS A 26 1.03 14.77 5.88
C HIS A 26 1.79 14.65 7.20
N PHE A 27 3.11 14.72 7.15
CA PHE A 27 3.97 14.66 8.33
C PHE A 27 4.65 16.00 8.54
N PRO A 28 4.40 16.68 9.66
CA PRO A 28 5.16 17.89 10.01
C PRO A 28 6.60 17.52 10.34
N ILE A 29 7.53 18.22 9.73
CA ILE A 29 8.96 18.05 9.97
C ILE A 29 9.60 19.41 10.28
N LYS A 30 10.81 19.39 10.81
CA LYS A 30 11.61 20.59 11.02
C LYS A 30 12.87 20.47 10.16
N LEU A 31 12.97 21.29 9.13
CA LEU A 31 14.17 21.38 8.29
C LEU A 31 15.23 22.26 8.96
N ALA A 32 16.49 21.87 8.81
CA ALA A 32 17.58 22.75 9.16
C ALA A 32 17.59 23.95 8.20
N TRP A 33 17.63 25.19 8.75
CA TRP A 33 17.79 26.37 7.93
C TRP A 33 19.16 26.36 7.24
N PRO A 34 19.26 26.71 5.95
CA PRO A 34 20.54 26.84 5.28
C PRO A 34 21.38 27.91 6.03
N ARG A 35 22.61 27.54 6.31
CA ARG A 35 23.53 28.43 7.03
C ARG A 35 23.80 29.70 6.23
N PRO A 36 23.60 30.91 6.76
CA PRO A 36 23.98 32.13 6.08
C PRO A 36 25.48 32.13 5.78
N PRO A 37 25.90 32.58 4.60
CA PRO A 37 27.32 32.75 4.30
C PRO A 37 27.98 33.69 5.32
N GLY A 38 29.18 33.34 5.81
CA GLY A 38 29.94 34.17 6.76
C GLY A 38 29.69 33.91 8.24
N LEU A 39 28.75 33.06 8.66
CA LEU A 39 28.59 32.73 10.09
C LEU A 39 29.69 31.79 10.59
N PRO A 40 30.33 32.11 11.74
CA PRO A 40 31.35 31.25 12.31
C PRO A 40 30.83 29.86 12.67
N PRO A 41 31.68 28.79 12.57
CA PRO A 41 31.21 27.41 12.80
C PRO A 41 30.65 27.13 14.20
N HIS A 42 31.04 27.91 15.18
CA HIS A 42 30.81 27.69 16.61
C HIS A 42 29.57 28.41 17.19
N VAL A 43 28.76 29.10 16.38
CA VAL A 43 27.58 29.79 16.90
C VAL A 43 26.48 28.77 17.26
N ARG A 44 26.52 28.29 18.50
CA ARG A 44 25.55 27.32 19.05
C ARG A 44 24.10 27.83 19.03
N LEU A 45 23.91 29.15 19.17
CA LEU A 45 22.59 29.80 19.14
C LEU A 45 21.88 29.58 17.79
N TRP A 46 22.63 29.56 16.67
CA TRP A 46 22.07 29.28 15.35
C TRP A 46 21.38 27.93 15.23
N ARG A 47 21.92 26.88 15.87
CA ARG A 47 21.33 25.54 15.86
C ARG A 47 19.98 25.47 16.60
N ALA A 48 19.72 26.32 17.56
CA ALA A 48 18.47 26.34 18.32
C ALA A 48 17.34 27.10 17.58
N VAL A 49 17.69 28.08 16.75
CA VAL A 49 16.73 28.97 16.06
C VAL A 49 16.49 28.57 14.60
N SER A 50 17.33 27.74 14.02
CA SER A 50 17.40 27.51 12.56
C SER A 50 16.56 26.33 12.07
N ARG A 51 15.33 26.14 12.55
CA ARG A 51 14.44 25.08 12.05
C ARG A 51 13.17 25.69 11.45
N MET A 52 13.04 25.53 10.14
CA MET A 52 11.78 25.87 9.44
C MET A 52 10.76 24.74 9.57
N PRO A 53 9.51 25.05 9.91
CA PRO A 53 8.45 24.08 9.77
C PRO A 53 8.27 23.73 8.29
N ALA A 54 8.25 22.47 7.98
CA ALA A 54 7.95 21.94 6.66
C ALA A 54 7.02 20.75 6.79
N THR A 55 6.40 20.35 5.69
CA THR A 55 5.43 19.25 5.70
C THR A 55 5.76 18.29 4.56
N VAL A 56 5.97 17.03 4.89
CA VAL A 56 6.08 15.96 3.91
C VAL A 56 4.68 15.52 3.52
N GLN A 57 4.30 15.73 2.26
CA GLN A 57 3.02 15.32 1.69
C GLN A 57 3.12 13.86 1.20
N ALA A 58 3.08 12.91 2.13
CA ALA A 58 3.29 11.49 1.81
C ALA A 58 2.11 10.86 1.06
N VAL A 59 0.89 11.30 1.35
CA VAL A 59 -0.35 10.93 0.64
C VAL A 59 -1.19 12.19 0.50
N THR A 60 -1.73 12.45 -0.69
CA THR A 60 -2.47 13.69 -0.95
C THR A 60 -3.69 13.42 -1.81
N ALA A 61 -4.88 13.68 -1.23
CA ALA A 61 -6.19 13.59 -1.88
C ALA A 61 -6.35 12.30 -2.70
N VAL A 62 -6.17 11.15 -2.06
CA VAL A 62 -6.32 9.83 -2.69
C VAL A 62 -7.77 9.38 -2.58
N ASP A 63 -8.34 9.03 -3.75
CA ASP A 63 -9.61 8.31 -3.88
C ASP A 63 -9.33 6.88 -4.31
N LEU A 64 -9.86 5.90 -3.58
CA LEU A 64 -9.65 4.49 -3.85
C LEU A 64 -10.79 3.65 -3.29
N GLU A 65 -11.21 2.64 -4.03
CA GLU A 65 -12.18 1.64 -3.58
C GLU A 65 -11.60 0.25 -3.76
N ILE A 66 -11.77 -0.60 -2.74
CA ILE A 66 -11.36 -2.00 -2.77
C ILE A 66 -12.61 -2.84 -2.57
N ARG A 67 -12.90 -3.72 -3.53
CA ARG A 67 -14.08 -4.59 -3.52
C ARG A 67 -13.85 -5.80 -2.63
N ARG A 68 -14.91 -6.43 -2.16
CA ARG A 68 -14.79 -7.69 -1.42
C ARG A 68 -14.21 -8.79 -2.30
N GLY A 69 -13.26 -9.54 -1.74
CA GLY A 69 -12.62 -10.67 -2.41
C GLY A 69 -11.61 -10.29 -3.50
N GLU A 70 -11.44 -8.97 -3.83
CA GLU A 70 -10.44 -8.58 -4.84
C GLU A 70 -9.03 -8.42 -4.25
N THR A 71 -8.04 -8.59 -5.10
CA THR A 71 -6.68 -8.12 -4.88
C THR A 71 -6.46 -6.82 -5.65
N LEU A 72 -6.38 -5.69 -4.92
CA LEU A 72 -5.97 -4.42 -5.50
C LEU A 72 -4.45 -4.26 -5.37
N GLY A 73 -3.73 -4.28 -6.48
CA GLY A 73 -2.30 -3.98 -6.52
C GLY A 73 -2.04 -2.48 -6.38
N LEU A 74 -1.07 -2.09 -5.56
CA LEU A 74 -0.61 -0.71 -5.45
C LEU A 74 0.88 -0.62 -5.78
N VAL A 75 1.20 0.04 -6.89
CA VAL A 75 2.56 0.12 -7.43
C VAL A 75 3.04 1.57 -7.57
N GLY A 76 4.35 1.74 -7.67
CA GLY A 76 5.00 3.04 -7.85
C GLY A 76 6.44 3.01 -7.33
N GLU A 77 7.22 4.06 -7.61
CA GLU A 77 8.61 4.20 -7.17
C GLU A 77 8.71 4.15 -5.63
N SER A 78 9.91 3.77 -5.12
CA SER A 78 10.16 3.80 -3.67
C SER A 78 9.96 5.21 -3.12
N GLY A 79 9.35 5.31 -1.92
CA GLY A 79 9.08 6.61 -1.28
C GLY A 79 7.86 7.36 -1.82
N CYS A 80 7.10 6.85 -2.82
CA CYS A 80 5.93 7.57 -3.34
C CYS A 80 4.69 7.56 -2.43
N GLY A 81 4.74 6.90 -1.25
CA GLY A 81 3.67 6.94 -0.24
C GLY A 81 2.83 5.66 -0.10
N LYS A 82 3.14 4.56 -0.79
CA LYS A 82 2.35 3.30 -0.79
C LYS A 82 2.12 2.72 0.61
N SER A 83 3.20 2.46 1.35
CA SER A 83 3.12 1.93 2.72
C SER A 83 2.42 2.90 3.67
N THR A 84 2.59 4.21 3.46
CA THR A 84 1.89 5.24 4.24
C THR A 84 0.40 5.17 3.97
N LEU A 85 -0.04 5.02 2.71
CA LEU A 85 -1.46 4.86 2.36
C LEU A 85 -2.04 3.60 3.00
N GLY A 86 -1.38 2.45 2.86
CA GLY A 86 -1.84 1.19 3.47
C GLY A 86 -2.02 1.29 5.00
N ARG A 87 -1.03 1.87 5.69
CA ARG A 87 -1.09 2.11 7.15
C ARG A 87 -2.17 3.12 7.54
N THR A 88 -2.44 4.12 6.68
CA THR A 88 -3.50 5.11 6.92
C THR A 88 -4.89 4.47 6.74
N ILE A 89 -5.08 3.62 5.73
CA ILE A 89 -6.32 2.85 5.53
C ILE A 89 -6.63 1.98 6.76
N LEU A 90 -5.62 1.29 7.30
CA LEU A 90 -5.76 0.48 8.53
C LEU A 90 -5.87 1.33 9.81
N ARG A 91 -5.86 2.67 9.71
CA ARG A 91 -5.86 3.57 10.89
C ARG A 91 -4.71 3.25 11.88
N LEU A 92 -3.58 2.74 11.37
CA LEU A 92 -2.30 2.69 12.08
C LEU A 92 -1.64 4.08 12.09
N LEU A 93 -1.90 4.87 11.04
CA LEU A 93 -1.59 6.28 10.95
C LEU A 93 -2.91 7.06 10.83
N GLU A 94 -3.06 8.13 11.57
CA GLU A 94 -4.23 9.00 11.46
C GLU A 94 -4.18 9.81 10.17
N PRO A 95 -5.26 9.84 9.36
CA PRO A 95 -5.31 10.71 8.19
C PRO A 95 -5.28 12.18 8.61
N SER A 96 -4.64 13.02 7.80
CA SER A 96 -4.63 14.47 8.00
C SER A 96 -5.90 15.12 7.44
N ALA A 97 -6.49 14.52 6.40
CA ALA A 97 -7.75 14.93 5.78
C ALA A 97 -8.40 13.76 5.04
N GLY A 98 -9.65 13.94 4.61
CA GLY A 98 -10.43 12.94 3.89
C GLY A 98 -11.17 11.96 4.81
N THR A 99 -11.77 10.94 4.23
CA THR A 99 -12.56 9.92 4.94
C THR A 99 -12.18 8.51 4.52
N ILE A 100 -12.24 7.58 5.48
CA ILE A 100 -12.00 6.15 5.28
C ILE A 100 -13.20 5.39 5.83
N ALA A 101 -13.83 4.58 5.00
CA ALA A 101 -14.87 3.67 5.43
C ALA A 101 -14.42 2.22 5.23
N PHE A 102 -14.72 1.38 6.21
CA PHE A 102 -14.55 -0.06 6.16
C PHE A 102 -15.90 -0.73 6.38
N ASP A 103 -16.38 -1.52 5.42
CA ASP A 103 -17.68 -2.18 5.46
C ASP A 103 -18.82 -1.16 5.73
N ALA A 104 -18.83 -0.05 4.98
CA ALA A 104 -19.69 1.11 5.13
C ALA A 104 -19.61 1.86 6.48
N ILE A 105 -18.72 1.46 7.39
CA ILE A 105 -18.50 2.11 8.69
C ILE A 105 -17.41 3.17 8.53
N ASP A 106 -17.69 4.44 8.81
CA ASP A 106 -16.66 5.49 8.84
C ASP A 106 -15.70 5.26 10.01
N VAL A 107 -14.44 4.92 9.68
CA VAL A 107 -13.38 4.68 10.65
C VAL A 107 -12.45 5.87 10.83
N THR A 108 -12.66 6.98 10.11
CA THR A 108 -11.75 8.11 9.97
C THR A 108 -11.32 8.72 11.29
N ARG A 109 -12.28 8.96 12.18
CA ARG A 109 -12.06 9.63 13.47
C ARG A 109 -12.39 8.75 14.68
N MET A 110 -12.55 7.46 14.47
CA MET A 110 -12.82 6.52 15.57
C MET A 110 -11.69 6.52 16.60
N SER A 111 -12.04 6.48 17.88
CA SER A 111 -11.09 6.27 18.96
C SER A 111 -10.45 4.88 18.86
N GLN A 112 -9.26 4.70 19.44
CA GLN A 112 -8.58 3.40 19.45
C GLN A 112 -9.42 2.27 20.08
N ARG A 113 -10.25 2.63 21.09
CA ARG A 113 -11.18 1.70 21.75
C ARG A 113 -12.28 1.24 20.77
N ALA A 114 -12.86 2.17 20.01
CA ALA A 114 -13.90 1.87 19.01
C ALA A 114 -13.35 1.10 17.80
N LEU A 115 -12.09 1.34 17.41
CA LEU A 115 -11.42 0.61 16.33
C LEU A 115 -11.06 -0.83 16.69
N ARG A 116 -10.92 -1.18 17.98
CA ARG A 116 -10.43 -2.50 18.42
C ARG A 116 -11.20 -3.69 17.82
N PRO A 117 -12.53 -3.70 17.75
CA PRO A 117 -13.27 -4.76 17.07
C PRO A 117 -12.98 -4.84 15.56
N LEU A 118 -12.87 -3.69 14.89
CA LEU A 118 -12.60 -3.64 13.45
C LEU A 118 -11.17 -4.05 13.11
N ARG A 119 -10.18 -3.78 13.99
CA ARG A 119 -8.79 -4.23 13.81
C ARG A 119 -8.66 -5.75 13.67
N ARG A 120 -9.59 -6.51 14.25
CA ARG A 120 -9.67 -7.96 14.05
C ARG A 120 -9.96 -8.31 12.59
N ARG A 121 -10.81 -7.49 11.92
CA ARG A 121 -11.23 -7.70 10.52
C ARG A 121 -10.24 -7.12 9.50
N MET A 122 -9.33 -6.23 9.96
CA MET A 122 -8.33 -5.55 9.12
C MET A 122 -6.94 -5.85 9.65
N GLN A 123 -6.10 -6.52 8.89
CA GLN A 123 -4.76 -6.93 9.31
C GLN A 123 -3.69 -6.45 8.34
N MET A 124 -2.43 -6.56 8.75
CA MET A 124 -1.27 -6.17 7.95
C MET A 124 -0.20 -7.25 7.96
N ILE A 125 0.32 -7.56 6.78
CA ILE A 125 1.56 -8.30 6.59
C ILE A 125 2.64 -7.26 6.30
N PHE A 126 3.67 -7.20 7.13
CA PHE A 126 4.70 -6.17 7.08
C PHE A 126 5.84 -6.54 6.12
N GLN A 127 6.50 -5.52 5.59
CA GLN A 127 7.63 -5.60 4.66
C GLN A 127 8.84 -6.35 5.26
N ASP A 128 9.18 -6.07 6.51
CA ASP A 128 10.31 -6.69 7.19
C ASP A 128 9.82 -7.77 8.17
N PRO A 129 10.01 -9.05 7.83
CA PRO A 129 9.61 -10.14 8.71
C PRO A 129 10.45 -10.21 9.99
N TYR A 130 11.67 -9.64 10.00
CA TYR A 130 12.51 -9.56 11.21
C TYR A 130 11.99 -8.52 12.19
N ALA A 131 11.74 -7.30 11.71
CA ALA A 131 11.25 -6.23 12.57
C ALA A 131 9.80 -6.45 13.03
N SER A 132 9.03 -7.27 12.29
CA SER A 132 7.62 -7.53 12.62
C SER A 132 7.42 -8.51 13.77
N LEU A 133 8.41 -9.35 14.10
CA LEU A 133 8.32 -10.36 15.16
C LEU A 133 9.21 -9.96 16.34
N ASN A 134 8.65 -10.06 17.56
CA ASN A 134 9.45 -9.84 18.76
C ASN A 134 10.44 -11.01 18.93
N PRO A 135 11.77 -10.78 18.88
CA PRO A 135 12.78 -11.85 18.93
C PRO A 135 12.83 -12.58 20.28
N ARG A 136 12.20 -12.02 21.32
CA ARG A 136 12.14 -12.60 22.67
C ARG A 136 10.92 -13.49 22.89
N MET A 137 10.00 -13.55 21.93
CA MET A 137 8.82 -14.40 21.98
C MET A 137 9.00 -15.62 21.10
N THR A 138 8.45 -16.77 21.55
CA THR A 138 8.34 -17.91 20.64
C THR A 138 7.32 -17.64 19.54
N VAL A 139 7.44 -18.34 18.42
CA VAL A 139 6.50 -18.23 17.29
C VAL A 139 5.06 -18.47 17.74
N GLY A 140 4.83 -19.48 18.56
CA GLY A 140 3.50 -19.77 19.09
C GLY A 140 2.94 -18.65 19.98
N ALA A 141 3.79 -17.99 20.77
CA ALA A 141 3.39 -16.84 21.58
C ALA A 141 3.04 -15.64 20.67
N ALA A 142 3.84 -15.37 19.63
CA ALA A 142 3.64 -14.26 18.71
C ALA A 142 2.36 -14.40 17.86
N ILE A 143 2.02 -15.62 17.40
CA ILE A 143 0.77 -15.88 16.68
C ILE A 143 -0.41 -15.88 17.66
N GLY A 144 -0.24 -16.52 18.83
CA GLY A 144 -1.30 -16.66 19.83
C GLY A 144 -1.65 -15.38 20.58
N GLU A 145 -0.79 -14.34 20.52
CA GLU A 145 -1.04 -13.05 21.18
C GLU A 145 -2.33 -12.40 20.69
N ALA A 146 -2.54 -12.37 19.37
CA ALA A 146 -3.75 -11.82 18.78
C ALA A 146 -5.02 -12.57 19.21
N LEU A 147 -4.94 -13.90 19.33
CA LEU A 147 -6.05 -14.72 19.80
C LEU A 147 -6.46 -14.36 21.24
N VAL A 148 -5.48 -14.11 22.11
CA VAL A 148 -5.72 -13.72 23.52
C VAL A 148 -6.26 -12.28 23.60
N ILE A 149 -5.63 -11.33 22.91
CA ILE A 149 -6.03 -9.91 22.91
C ILE A 149 -7.49 -9.75 22.47
N HIS A 150 -7.89 -10.49 21.43
CA HIS A 150 -9.24 -10.44 20.88
C HIS A 150 -10.21 -11.44 21.50
N ARG A 151 -9.81 -12.20 22.55
CA ARG A 151 -10.62 -13.18 23.26
C ARG A 151 -11.22 -14.24 22.32
N LEU A 152 -10.42 -14.75 21.39
CA LEU A 152 -10.82 -15.73 20.37
C LEU A 152 -10.63 -17.16 20.83
N VAL A 153 -10.01 -17.37 21.98
CA VAL A 153 -9.74 -18.67 22.63
C VAL A 153 -10.02 -18.57 24.12
N ALA A 154 -10.59 -19.63 24.69
CA ALA A 154 -10.97 -19.70 26.10
C ALA A 154 -9.87 -20.31 26.97
N SER A 155 -8.94 -21.09 26.40
CA SER A 155 -7.92 -21.83 27.16
C SER A 155 -6.56 -21.79 26.46
N ALA A 156 -5.51 -22.16 27.23
CA ALA A 156 -4.18 -22.33 26.70
C ALA A 156 -4.07 -23.51 25.72
N ALA A 157 -4.85 -24.56 25.93
CA ALA A 157 -4.91 -25.72 25.05
C ALA A 157 -5.53 -25.37 23.72
N GLU A 158 -6.68 -24.68 23.69
CA GLU A 158 -7.34 -24.19 22.48
C GLU A 158 -6.42 -23.22 21.71
N ARG A 159 -5.70 -22.34 22.42
CA ARG A 159 -4.70 -21.46 21.79
C ARG A 159 -3.61 -22.25 21.09
N ALA A 160 -3.08 -23.31 21.75
CA ALA A 160 -2.01 -24.13 21.17
C ALA A 160 -2.50 -24.87 19.91
N GLU A 161 -3.69 -25.44 19.95
CA GLU A 161 -4.34 -26.09 18.81
C GLU A 161 -4.53 -25.12 17.65
N ARG A 162 -5.10 -23.95 17.92
CA ARG A 162 -5.32 -22.91 16.89
C ARG A 162 -4.03 -22.41 16.26
N VAL A 163 -2.95 -22.26 17.05
CA VAL A 163 -1.62 -21.90 16.56
C VAL A 163 -1.06 -23.01 15.67
N ALA A 164 -1.22 -24.29 16.04
CA ALA A 164 -0.77 -25.42 15.24
C ALA A 164 -1.50 -25.49 13.87
N GLU A 165 -2.81 -25.25 13.85
CA GLU A 165 -3.58 -25.14 12.60
C GLU A 165 -3.07 -24.02 11.71
N LEU A 166 -2.85 -22.80 12.26
CA LEU A 166 -2.37 -21.66 11.51
C LEU A 166 -0.97 -21.90 10.93
N LEU A 167 -0.08 -22.56 11.68
CA LEU A 167 1.25 -22.94 11.17
C LEU A 167 1.13 -23.95 10.02
N ALA A 168 0.28 -24.96 10.15
CA ALA A 168 0.04 -25.93 9.08
C ALA A 168 -0.50 -25.26 7.80
N ARG A 169 -1.43 -24.31 7.93
CA ARG A 169 -2.00 -23.55 6.80
C ARG A 169 -0.95 -22.77 6.01
N VAL A 170 0.11 -22.30 6.66
CA VAL A 170 1.21 -21.59 5.97
C VAL A 170 2.36 -22.52 5.60
N GLY A 171 2.17 -23.85 5.68
CA GLY A 171 3.16 -24.86 5.30
C GLY A 171 4.32 -25.01 6.31
N LEU A 172 4.09 -24.69 7.58
CA LEU A 172 5.04 -24.90 8.67
C LEU A 172 4.58 -26.04 9.59
N ARG A 173 5.53 -26.75 10.17
CA ARG A 173 5.23 -27.83 11.13
C ARG A 173 4.74 -27.26 12.46
N PRO A 174 3.81 -27.91 13.18
CA PRO A 174 3.31 -27.43 14.46
C PRO A 174 4.38 -27.25 15.55
N ASP A 175 5.46 -28.06 15.52
CA ASP A 175 6.60 -27.95 16.45
C ASP A 175 7.34 -26.60 16.34
N ALA A 176 7.23 -25.88 15.21
CA ALA A 176 7.71 -24.53 15.03
C ALA A 176 7.18 -23.53 16.09
N ALA A 177 6.02 -23.80 16.69
CA ALA A 177 5.43 -22.96 17.73
C ALA A 177 6.35 -22.75 18.96
N ARG A 178 7.24 -23.71 19.27
CA ARG A 178 8.14 -23.66 20.42
C ARG A 178 9.44 -22.92 20.14
N ARG A 179 9.76 -22.66 18.88
CA ARG A 179 11.02 -22.05 18.43
C ARG A 179 10.91 -20.53 18.40
N TYR A 180 12.07 -19.87 18.36
CA TYR A 180 12.18 -18.41 18.27
C TYR A 180 12.34 -17.95 16.84
N PRO A 181 11.95 -16.70 16.50
CA PRO A 181 12.05 -16.17 15.14
C PRO A 181 13.44 -16.26 14.51
N HIS A 182 14.51 -16.11 15.29
CA HIS A 182 15.89 -16.16 14.78
C HIS A 182 16.32 -17.55 14.28
N GLU A 183 15.60 -18.60 14.62
CA GLU A 183 15.88 -19.98 14.19
C GLU A 183 15.26 -20.32 12.81
N PHE A 184 14.61 -19.36 12.15
CA PHE A 184 13.92 -19.53 10.87
C PHE A 184 14.57 -18.75 9.74
N SER A 185 14.46 -19.25 8.50
CA SER A 185 14.84 -18.52 7.29
C SER A 185 13.91 -17.31 7.05
N GLY A 186 14.31 -16.38 6.18
CA GLY A 186 13.49 -15.21 5.81
C GLY A 186 12.10 -15.61 5.31
N GLY A 187 12.00 -16.59 4.41
CA GLY A 187 10.72 -17.07 3.90
C GLY A 187 9.86 -17.76 4.96
N GLN A 188 10.47 -18.51 5.89
CA GLN A 188 9.74 -19.09 7.03
C GLN A 188 9.21 -18.02 7.98
N ARG A 189 9.98 -16.96 8.26
CA ARG A 189 9.51 -15.81 9.06
C ARG A 189 8.37 -15.09 8.39
N GLN A 190 8.41 -14.95 7.06
CA GLN A 190 7.29 -14.36 6.33
C GLN A 190 6.02 -15.21 6.47
N ARG A 191 6.12 -16.54 6.37
CA ARG A 191 5.00 -17.44 6.62
C ARG A 191 4.47 -17.32 8.05
N ILE A 192 5.33 -17.13 9.05
CA ILE A 192 4.92 -16.86 10.44
C ILE A 192 4.18 -15.51 10.53
N GLY A 193 4.66 -14.46 9.85
CA GLY A 193 3.98 -13.16 9.76
C GLY A 193 2.59 -13.26 9.14
N ILE A 194 2.44 -14.08 8.08
CA ILE A 194 1.15 -14.39 7.44
C ILE A 194 0.24 -15.13 8.43
N ALA A 195 0.73 -16.19 9.09
CA ALA A 195 -0.05 -16.94 10.09
C ALA A 195 -0.56 -16.03 11.23
N ARG A 196 0.28 -15.07 11.68
CA ARG A 196 -0.10 -14.08 12.70
C ARG A 196 -1.23 -13.18 12.21
N ALA A 197 -1.16 -12.67 10.97
CA ALA A 197 -2.20 -11.84 10.39
C ALA A 197 -3.53 -12.62 10.27
N LEU A 198 -3.48 -13.90 9.91
CA LEU A 198 -4.65 -14.76 9.77
C LEU A 198 -5.28 -15.18 11.11
N ALA A 199 -4.58 -15.03 12.24
CA ALA A 199 -5.05 -15.47 13.55
C ALA A 199 -6.41 -14.88 13.94
N CYS A 200 -6.69 -13.66 13.52
CA CYS A 200 -7.94 -12.98 13.78
C CYS A 200 -9.08 -13.30 12.77
N ARG A 201 -8.84 -14.12 11.75
CA ARG A 201 -9.74 -14.34 10.60
C ARG A 201 -10.17 -13.01 9.97
N PRO A 202 -9.23 -12.26 9.38
CA PRO A 202 -9.52 -10.97 8.79
C PRO A 202 -10.36 -11.11 7.53
N GLU A 203 -11.02 -10.02 7.13
CA GLU A 203 -11.68 -9.86 5.82
C GLU A 203 -10.79 -9.05 4.87
N PHE A 204 -9.95 -8.17 5.42
CA PHE A 204 -9.06 -7.30 4.68
C PHE A 204 -7.62 -7.38 5.19
N VAL A 205 -6.67 -7.55 4.28
CA VAL A 205 -5.24 -7.59 4.61
C VAL A 205 -4.45 -6.65 3.70
N VAL A 206 -3.70 -5.76 4.32
CA VAL A 206 -2.69 -4.96 3.60
C VAL A 206 -1.38 -5.75 3.60
N CYS A 207 -0.92 -6.14 2.41
CA CYS A 207 0.36 -6.80 2.19
C CYS A 207 1.38 -5.72 1.79
N ASP A 208 2.17 -5.21 2.76
CA ASP A 208 3.15 -4.14 2.53
C ASP A 208 4.50 -4.76 2.11
N GLU A 209 4.77 -4.83 0.81
CA GLU A 209 5.96 -5.43 0.20
C GLU A 209 6.32 -6.83 0.77
N PRO A 210 5.37 -7.80 0.80
CA PRO A 210 5.49 -9.03 1.59
C PRO A 210 6.59 -9.98 1.10
N ILE A 211 7.26 -9.67 0.01
CA ILE A 211 8.22 -10.52 -0.68
C ILE A 211 9.55 -9.83 -1.00
N SER A 212 9.69 -8.52 -0.72
CA SER A 212 10.80 -7.67 -1.19
C SER A 212 12.18 -8.13 -0.66
N ALA A 213 12.23 -8.79 0.50
CA ALA A 213 13.45 -9.25 1.15
C ALA A 213 13.74 -10.75 0.94
N LEU A 214 13.07 -11.39 -0.03
CA LEU A 214 13.14 -12.84 -0.25
C LEU A 214 13.73 -13.18 -1.62
N ASP A 215 14.36 -14.35 -1.71
CA ASP A 215 14.83 -14.92 -2.98
C ASP A 215 13.67 -15.22 -3.93
N VAL A 216 13.92 -15.15 -5.25
CA VAL A 216 12.89 -15.26 -6.31
C VAL A 216 12.05 -16.54 -6.18
N SER A 217 12.67 -17.69 -5.86
CA SER A 217 11.94 -18.94 -5.67
C SER A 217 11.01 -18.93 -4.47
N ILE A 218 11.41 -18.27 -3.40
CA ILE A 218 10.60 -18.11 -2.18
C ILE A 218 9.49 -17.07 -2.41
N GLN A 219 9.76 -16.01 -3.19
CA GLN A 219 8.73 -15.05 -3.58
C GLN A 219 7.54 -15.73 -4.23
N ALA A 220 7.77 -16.59 -5.24
CA ALA A 220 6.71 -17.34 -5.91
C ALA A 220 5.89 -18.22 -4.94
N GLN A 221 6.57 -18.89 -4.00
CA GLN A 221 5.87 -19.69 -2.98
C GLN A 221 5.00 -18.87 -2.04
N ILE A 222 5.41 -17.63 -1.68
CA ILE A 222 4.61 -16.75 -0.83
C ILE A 222 3.43 -16.18 -1.61
N VAL A 223 3.60 -15.85 -2.89
CA VAL A 223 2.50 -15.38 -3.76
C VAL A 223 1.43 -16.46 -3.90
N ASN A 224 1.81 -17.68 -4.28
CA ASN A 224 0.88 -18.81 -4.37
C ASN A 224 0.17 -19.07 -3.02
N LEU A 225 0.90 -19.00 -1.91
CA LEU A 225 0.29 -19.14 -0.58
C LEU A 225 -0.76 -18.04 -0.31
N LEU A 226 -0.52 -16.80 -0.72
CA LEU A 226 -1.50 -15.71 -0.53
C LEU A 226 -2.73 -15.91 -1.42
N GLU A 227 -2.57 -16.41 -2.66
CA GLU A 227 -3.69 -16.76 -3.54
C GLU A 227 -4.52 -17.92 -2.97
N ASP A 228 -3.87 -19.01 -2.53
CA ASP A 228 -4.55 -20.14 -1.88
C ASP A 228 -5.36 -19.70 -0.64
N LEU A 229 -4.79 -18.80 0.17
CA LEU A 229 -5.45 -18.26 1.35
C LEU A 229 -6.60 -17.31 1.00
N GLN A 230 -6.48 -16.55 -0.08
CA GLN A 230 -7.55 -15.69 -0.59
C GLN A 230 -8.76 -16.51 -1.02
N ASP A 231 -8.52 -17.57 -1.79
CA ASP A 231 -9.59 -18.45 -2.27
C ASP A 231 -10.28 -19.20 -1.13
N ALA A 232 -9.48 -19.70 -0.16
CA ALA A 232 -10.02 -20.49 0.96
C ALA A 232 -10.82 -19.65 1.97
N ASP A 233 -10.40 -18.41 2.26
CA ASP A 233 -10.99 -17.55 3.29
C ASP A 233 -11.74 -16.33 2.70
N HIS A 234 -11.82 -16.18 1.38
CA HIS A 234 -12.41 -15.04 0.67
C HIS A 234 -11.81 -13.70 1.09
N LEU A 235 -10.48 -13.68 1.23
CA LEU A 235 -9.76 -12.49 1.69
C LEU A 235 -9.76 -11.40 0.63
N THR A 236 -9.77 -10.16 1.10
CA THR A 236 -9.57 -8.98 0.27
C THR A 236 -8.16 -8.44 0.51
N TYR A 237 -7.39 -8.17 -0.53
CA TYR A 237 -6.02 -7.69 -0.41
C TYR A 237 -5.82 -6.27 -0.96
N LEU A 238 -5.04 -5.48 -0.24
CA LEU A 238 -4.27 -4.38 -0.81
C LEU A 238 -2.82 -4.83 -0.92
N PHE A 239 -2.38 -5.20 -2.12
CA PHE A 239 -1.05 -5.75 -2.37
C PHE A 239 -0.09 -4.66 -2.83
N ILE A 240 0.80 -4.22 -1.94
CA ILE A 240 1.80 -3.19 -2.21
C ILE A 240 3.08 -3.85 -2.66
N SER A 241 3.59 -3.49 -3.84
CA SER A 241 4.87 -3.97 -4.33
C SER A 241 5.50 -2.98 -5.32
N HIS A 242 6.81 -3.07 -5.47
CA HIS A 242 7.54 -2.43 -6.57
C HIS A 242 7.81 -3.40 -7.73
N ASP A 243 7.56 -4.71 -7.56
CA ASP A 243 7.67 -5.70 -8.62
C ASP A 243 6.38 -5.78 -9.44
N LEU A 244 6.42 -5.16 -10.61
CA LEU A 244 5.28 -5.10 -11.52
C LEU A 244 4.87 -6.46 -12.09
N LYS A 245 5.78 -7.45 -12.19
CA LYS A 245 5.43 -8.80 -12.69
C LYS A 245 4.58 -9.55 -11.70
N ILE A 246 4.94 -9.47 -10.43
CA ILE A 246 4.20 -10.12 -9.36
C ILE A 246 2.82 -9.47 -9.21
N VAL A 247 2.76 -8.14 -9.23
CA VAL A 247 1.49 -7.41 -9.19
C VAL A 247 0.60 -7.78 -10.38
N GLN A 248 1.16 -7.94 -11.59
CA GLN A 248 0.42 -8.40 -12.77
C GLN A 248 -0.22 -9.78 -12.56
N HIS A 249 0.45 -10.64 -11.81
CA HIS A 249 0.00 -12.01 -11.57
C HIS A 249 -1.14 -12.07 -10.56
N ILE A 250 -0.95 -11.45 -9.39
CA ILE A 250 -1.85 -11.61 -8.25
C ILE A 250 -3.04 -10.63 -8.25
N SER A 251 -2.99 -9.53 -9.02
CA SER A 251 -3.96 -8.45 -8.87
C SER A 251 -5.08 -8.49 -9.90
N ASP A 252 -6.30 -8.22 -9.46
CA ASP A 252 -7.47 -7.98 -10.33
C ASP A 252 -7.41 -6.57 -10.93
N ARG A 253 -7.13 -5.58 -10.10
CA ARG A 253 -6.96 -4.18 -10.47
C ARG A 253 -5.66 -3.65 -9.93
N VAL A 254 -5.10 -2.65 -10.60
CA VAL A 254 -3.85 -2.02 -10.19
C VAL A 254 -4.00 -0.51 -10.13
N ALA A 255 -3.62 0.07 -9.00
CA ALA A 255 -3.47 1.49 -8.77
C ALA A 255 -1.98 1.87 -8.87
N VAL A 256 -1.66 2.84 -9.71
CA VAL A 256 -0.30 3.38 -9.86
C VAL A 256 -0.20 4.67 -9.07
N MET A 257 0.77 4.73 -8.16
CA MET A 257 0.97 5.87 -7.27
C MET A 257 2.26 6.62 -7.61
N TYR A 258 2.15 7.93 -7.75
CA TYR A 258 3.28 8.83 -7.95
C TYR A 258 3.19 10.03 -7.01
N LEU A 259 4.24 10.30 -6.25
CA LEU A 259 4.36 11.44 -5.33
C LEU A 259 3.10 11.69 -4.50
N GLY A 260 2.63 10.64 -3.79
CA GLY A 260 1.49 10.71 -2.89
C GLY A 260 0.11 10.67 -3.53
N ARG A 261 -0.01 10.50 -4.86
CA ARG A 261 -1.28 10.52 -5.59
C ARG A 261 -1.47 9.30 -6.47
N ILE A 262 -2.71 8.85 -6.65
CA ILE A 262 -3.03 7.85 -7.67
C ILE A 262 -3.07 8.55 -9.04
N VAL A 263 -2.24 8.06 -9.96
CA VAL A 263 -2.12 8.62 -11.31
C VAL A 263 -2.84 7.77 -12.36
N GLU A 264 -2.98 6.47 -12.10
CA GLU A 264 -3.74 5.55 -12.96
C GLU A 264 -4.34 4.42 -12.12
N LEU A 265 -5.56 3.99 -12.46
CA LEU A 265 -6.26 2.85 -11.88
C LEU A 265 -7.00 2.11 -12.97
N ALA A 266 -6.72 0.82 -13.14
CA ALA A 266 -7.34 -0.01 -14.16
C ALA A 266 -7.37 -1.48 -13.75
N GLU A 267 -8.13 -2.29 -14.49
CA GLU A 267 -7.96 -3.75 -14.45
C GLU A 267 -6.52 -4.11 -14.80
N ALA A 268 -5.95 -5.10 -14.13
CA ALA A 268 -4.55 -5.48 -14.29
C ALA A 268 -4.21 -5.75 -15.78
N ARG A 269 -5.01 -6.57 -16.47
CA ARG A 269 -4.78 -6.89 -17.88
C ARG A 269 -4.78 -5.65 -18.78
N ALA A 270 -5.69 -4.71 -18.54
CA ALA A 270 -5.80 -3.47 -19.31
C ALA A 270 -4.59 -2.57 -19.09
N LEU A 271 -4.19 -2.37 -17.83
CA LEU A 271 -3.04 -1.52 -17.46
C LEU A 271 -1.74 -2.02 -18.10
N TYR A 272 -1.50 -3.33 -18.11
CA TYR A 272 -0.26 -3.90 -18.68
C TYR A 272 -0.27 -3.94 -20.22
N ARG A 273 -1.45 -3.94 -20.86
CA ARG A 273 -1.56 -3.91 -22.34
C ARG A 273 -1.49 -2.48 -22.86
N THR A 274 -2.30 -1.57 -22.31
CA THR A 274 -2.54 -0.22 -22.82
C THR A 274 -2.51 0.81 -21.70
N PRO A 275 -1.34 1.02 -21.04
CA PRO A 275 -1.20 2.03 -20.00
C PRO A 275 -1.48 3.43 -20.57
N LYS A 276 -2.23 4.25 -19.85
CA LYS A 276 -2.68 5.57 -20.29
C LYS A 276 -1.82 6.69 -19.75
N HIS A 277 -1.37 6.59 -18.51
CA HIS A 277 -0.52 7.62 -17.93
C HIS A 277 0.95 7.46 -18.37
N PRO A 278 1.65 8.52 -18.82
CA PRO A 278 3.04 8.41 -19.27
C PRO A 278 4.02 7.85 -18.23
N TYR A 279 3.76 8.07 -16.94
CA TYR A 279 4.52 7.44 -15.86
C TYR A 279 4.34 5.92 -15.84
N THR A 280 3.12 5.42 -15.98
CA THR A 280 2.84 3.97 -16.06
C THR A 280 3.51 3.35 -17.27
N GLN A 281 3.50 4.04 -18.42
CA GLN A 281 4.20 3.61 -19.64
C GLN A 281 5.70 3.46 -19.38
N ALA A 282 6.32 4.43 -18.72
CA ALA A 282 7.73 4.39 -18.37
C ALA A 282 8.04 3.25 -17.39
N LEU A 283 7.25 3.08 -16.32
CA LEU A 283 7.41 1.97 -15.37
C LEU A 283 7.34 0.60 -16.08
N LEU A 284 6.33 0.39 -16.93
CA LEU A 284 6.14 -0.86 -17.64
C LEU A 284 7.19 -1.10 -18.75
N SER A 285 7.78 -0.03 -19.31
CA SER A 285 8.86 -0.15 -20.28
C SER A 285 10.16 -0.69 -19.65
N ALA A 286 10.34 -0.48 -18.35
CA ALA A 286 11.50 -0.96 -17.60
C ALA A 286 11.40 -2.45 -17.19
N VAL A 287 10.21 -3.07 -17.31
CA VAL A 287 10.00 -4.48 -16.95
C VAL A 287 10.61 -5.39 -18.03
N PRO A 288 11.60 -6.23 -17.70
CA PRO A 288 12.21 -7.15 -18.66
C PRO A 288 11.20 -8.15 -19.21
N ARG A 289 11.13 -8.32 -20.53
CA ARG A 289 10.34 -9.36 -21.20
C ARG A 289 11.22 -10.51 -21.62
N ILE A 290 10.70 -11.72 -21.51
CA ILE A 290 11.42 -12.95 -21.86
C ILE A 290 11.54 -13.06 -23.40
N ASP A 291 10.51 -12.64 -24.14
CA ASP A 291 10.51 -12.70 -25.61
C ASP A 291 11.23 -11.46 -26.21
N PRO A 292 12.37 -11.66 -26.90
CA PRO A 292 13.11 -10.56 -27.54
C PRO A 292 12.31 -9.81 -28.60
N LYS A 293 11.33 -10.47 -29.25
CA LYS A 293 10.51 -9.86 -30.32
C LYS A 293 9.47 -8.88 -29.77
N THR A 294 9.16 -8.95 -28.49
CA THR A 294 8.19 -8.08 -27.81
C THR A 294 8.86 -7.02 -26.95
N ARG A 295 10.18 -6.81 -27.11
CA ARG A 295 10.96 -5.85 -26.34
C ARG A 295 10.44 -4.43 -26.59
N ARG A 296 9.90 -3.79 -25.55
CA ARG A 296 9.53 -2.38 -25.60
C ARG A 296 10.81 -1.52 -25.52
N GLU A 297 10.84 -0.44 -26.26
CA GLU A 297 11.87 0.58 -26.07
C GLU A 297 11.76 1.14 -24.67
N ARG A 298 12.87 1.16 -23.92
CA ARG A 298 12.87 1.67 -22.54
C ARG A 298 12.70 3.18 -22.55
N ILE A 299 11.67 3.67 -21.90
CA ILE A 299 11.42 5.08 -21.70
C ILE A 299 12.27 5.56 -20.52
N LEU A 300 13.29 6.34 -20.78
CA LEU A 300 14.12 6.94 -19.74
C LEU A 300 13.46 8.23 -19.25
N LEU A 301 13.16 8.27 -17.95
CA LEU A 301 12.61 9.48 -17.32
C LEU A 301 13.75 10.44 -16.98
N PRO A 302 13.64 11.73 -17.34
CA PRO A 302 14.64 12.72 -17.00
C PRO A 302 14.58 13.09 -15.52
N GLY A 303 15.73 13.43 -14.94
CA GLY A 303 15.85 13.97 -13.58
C GLY A 303 15.44 13.01 -12.45
N ASP A 304 15.49 13.53 -11.23
CA ASP A 304 15.14 12.82 -10.01
C ASP A 304 13.65 12.97 -9.66
N VAL A 305 13.18 12.13 -8.74
CA VAL A 305 11.83 12.26 -8.17
C VAL A 305 11.74 13.58 -7.39
N PRO A 306 10.76 14.45 -7.69
CA PRO A 306 10.58 15.70 -6.95
C PRO A 306 10.37 15.47 -5.46
N SER A 307 10.74 16.47 -4.66
CA SER A 307 10.58 16.41 -3.21
C SER A 307 9.10 16.40 -2.81
N PRO A 308 8.66 15.49 -1.91
CA PRO A 308 7.31 15.52 -1.36
C PRO A 308 7.08 16.67 -0.38
N ILE A 309 8.10 17.47 -0.07
CA ILE A 309 8.00 18.67 0.76
C ILE A 309 7.46 19.84 -0.06
N GLU A 310 7.98 19.98 -1.28
CA GLU A 310 7.58 21.02 -2.24
C GLU A 310 7.25 20.35 -3.57
N PRO A 311 6.07 19.71 -3.69
CA PRO A 311 5.68 19.06 -4.94
C PRO A 311 5.49 20.11 -6.05
N PRO A 312 5.79 19.74 -7.31
CA PRO A 312 5.58 20.62 -8.46
C PRO A 312 4.14 21.13 -8.55
N LYS A 313 3.96 22.38 -8.97
CA LYS A 313 2.65 22.93 -9.29
C LYS A 313 2.06 22.20 -10.50
N GLY A 314 0.73 22.12 -10.59
CA GLY A 314 0.05 21.39 -11.66
C GLY A 314 0.22 19.88 -11.55
N CYS A 315 0.45 19.19 -12.66
CA CYS A 315 0.71 17.75 -12.69
C CYS A 315 2.04 17.44 -12.01
N ALA A 316 2.03 16.68 -10.91
CA ALA A 316 3.25 16.34 -10.17
C ALA A 316 4.32 15.63 -11.02
N PHE A 317 3.90 14.97 -12.10
CA PHE A 317 4.80 14.26 -13.01
C PHE A 317 5.35 15.14 -14.14
N HIS A 318 4.84 16.36 -14.37
CA HIS A 318 5.22 17.18 -15.53
C HIS A 318 6.73 17.38 -15.70
N PRO A 319 7.58 17.50 -14.64
CA PRO A 319 9.02 17.70 -14.81
C PRO A 319 9.73 16.49 -15.42
N ARG A 320 9.18 15.27 -15.17
CA ARG A 320 9.74 14.00 -15.66
C ARG A 320 8.94 13.40 -16.82
N CYS A 321 7.86 14.06 -17.24
CA CYS A 321 6.99 13.53 -18.29
C CYS A 321 7.71 13.57 -19.66
N PRO A 322 7.78 12.43 -20.39
CA PRO A 322 8.47 12.35 -21.67
C PRO A 322 7.69 12.95 -22.84
N VAL A 323 6.43 13.33 -22.64
CA VAL A 323 5.60 13.95 -23.68
C VAL A 323 6.21 15.31 -24.07
N LYS A 324 6.49 15.54 -25.36
CA LYS A 324 7.16 16.74 -25.85
C LYS A 324 6.25 17.97 -25.78
N ASP A 325 5.04 17.87 -26.35
CA ASP A 325 4.09 18.98 -26.45
C ASP A 325 3.08 18.94 -25.33
N LYS A 326 3.53 19.29 -24.11
CA LYS A 326 2.67 19.31 -22.95
C LYS A 326 1.72 20.51 -23.00
N PRO A 327 0.39 20.32 -22.84
CA PRO A 327 -0.54 21.43 -22.71
C PRO A 327 -0.20 22.30 -21.48
N ALA A 328 -0.52 23.58 -21.54
CA ALA A 328 -0.27 24.54 -20.45
C ALA A 328 -0.87 24.08 -19.11
N ALA A 329 -1.98 23.39 -19.14
CA ALA A 329 -2.63 22.78 -17.95
C ALA A 329 -1.69 21.89 -17.14
N CYS A 330 -0.74 21.17 -17.79
CA CYS A 330 0.24 20.34 -17.09
C CYS A 330 1.10 21.11 -16.08
N PHE A 331 1.32 22.40 -16.28
CA PHE A 331 2.17 23.23 -15.43
C PHE A 331 1.41 23.95 -14.31
N HIS A 332 0.10 24.13 -14.46
CA HIS A 332 -0.68 25.00 -13.58
C HIS A 332 -1.88 24.32 -12.94
N GLU A 333 -2.41 23.25 -13.58
CA GLU A 333 -3.62 22.58 -13.13
C GLU A 333 -3.31 21.15 -12.69
N LEU A 334 -3.82 20.79 -11.51
CA LEU A 334 -3.73 19.42 -11.00
C LEU A 334 -4.69 18.52 -11.77
N PRO A 335 -4.21 17.48 -12.49
CA PRO A 335 -5.10 16.56 -13.18
C PRO A 335 -5.91 15.75 -12.16
N ARG A 336 -7.22 15.64 -12.38
CA ARG A 336 -8.10 14.76 -11.59
C ARG A 336 -8.11 13.36 -12.18
N LEU A 337 -8.25 12.36 -11.31
CA LEU A 337 -8.48 10.99 -11.73
C LEU A 337 -9.85 10.91 -12.43
N ARG A 338 -9.88 10.65 -13.73
CA ARG A 338 -11.09 10.58 -14.54
C ARG A 338 -11.20 9.26 -15.30
N VAL A 339 -12.40 8.77 -15.48
CA VAL A 339 -12.67 7.56 -16.26
C VAL A 339 -12.48 7.88 -17.75
N LEU A 340 -11.71 7.07 -18.43
CA LEU A 340 -11.49 7.09 -19.87
C LEU A 340 -12.43 6.12 -20.58
N GLN A 341 -12.50 6.20 -21.93
CA GLN A 341 -13.43 5.40 -22.75
C GLN A 341 -13.33 3.88 -22.52
N ASN A 342 -12.15 3.38 -22.17
CA ASN A 342 -11.88 1.96 -21.91
C ASN A 342 -12.11 1.53 -20.45
N GLY A 343 -12.71 2.37 -19.61
CA GLY A 343 -12.92 2.11 -18.17
C GLY A 343 -11.69 2.33 -17.28
N THR A 344 -10.51 2.58 -17.86
CA THR A 344 -9.31 2.99 -17.10
C THR A 344 -9.53 4.38 -16.50
N GLN A 345 -9.05 4.61 -15.29
CA GLN A 345 -9.01 5.94 -14.70
C GLN A 345 -7.59 6.49 -14.76
N ALA A 346 -7.43 7.72 -15.24
CA ALA A 346 -6.13 8.36 -15.30
C ALA A 346 -6.18 9.84 -14.87
N ALA A 347 -5.17 10.27 -14.10
CA ALA A 347 -4.97 11.65 -13.68
C ALA A 347 -3.93 12.30 -14.62
N CYS A 348 -4.31 12.55 -15.87
CA CYS A 348 -3.44 13.07 -16.90
C CYS A 348 -4.22 13.98 -17.85
N HIS A 349 -3.61 15.11 -18.27
CA HIS A 349 -4.21 16.04 -19.23
C HIS A 349 -4.10 15.55 -20.68
N VAL A 350 -3.16 14.63 -20.96
CA VAL A 350 -2.90 14.09 -22.32
C VAL A 350 -3.37 12.65 -22.52
N ALA A 351 -3.92 12.02 -21.49
CA ALA A 351 -4.44 10.65 -21.60
C ALA A 351 -5.82 10.65 -22.29
N GLU A 352 -6.00 9.73 -23.25
CA GLU A 352 -7.23 9.48 -24.00
C GLU A 352 -7.74 8.05 -23.83
#